data_804a1241636d57c28aaad194d3333cd0
#
_entry.id   804a1241636d57c28aaad194d3333cd0
#
_cell.length_a   1.000
_cell.length_b   1.000
_cell.length_c   1.000
_cell.angle_alpha   90.00
_cell.angle_beta   90.00
_cell.angle_gamma   90.00
#
_symmetry.space_group_name_H-M   'P 1'
#
loop_
_entity.id
_entity.type
_entity.pdbx_description
1 polymer ?
#
loop_
_entity_poly.entity_id
_entity_poly.type
_entity_poly.pdbx_seq_one_letter_code
_entity_poly.pdbx_strand_id
1 'polypeptide(L)'
;VNLKGKFMNWSNEKILKIAMEQSAFDANCSAEDFLCEKNVIAISKPSENARKYLKLPHACNLISYGKNIVATISDEYREIVENYINRFAVEHCFETPNMHVLNDAFEKHGFRVCFMAEYFLPDLNVLTALPCDFELKLLKPEDFANLYLPEWSNALCEKRKHLDILCVGAFDGQKLVGLAGCSADCDSMWQIGIDVLPEYRQKGIAWALTSRLAIETLERGKVPFYCCAWSN
;
A
#
# COMPACT_ATOMS: atom_id res chain seq x y z
N VAL A 1 2.03 10.23 -24.54
CA VAL A 1 3.28 9.52 -24.87
C VAL A 1 3.00 8.04 -24.68
N ASN A 2 3.18 7.24 -25.74
CA ASN A 2 2.94 5.79 -25.70
C ASN A 2 4.03 5.12 -24.84
N LEU A 3 3.68 4.69 -23.64
CA LEU A 3 4.62 4.10 -22.67
C LEU A 3 4.92 2.61 -22.95
N LYS A 4 4.27 1.99 -23.94
CA LYS A 4 4.44 0.55 -24.25
C LYS A 4 5.89 0.12 -24.55
N GLY A 5 6.78 1.04 -24.99
CA GLY A 5 8.22 0.77 -25.15
C GLY A 5 9.07 1.02 -23.92
N LYS A 6 8.55 1.75 -22.93
CA LYS A 6 9.30 2.21 -21.75
C LYS A 6 9.37 1.17 -20.63
N PHE A 7 8.41 0.24 -20.62
CA PHE A 7 8.27 -0.79 -19.56
C PHE A 7 8.49 -2.20 -20.07
N MET A 8 9.42 -2.41 -21.04
CA MET A 8 9.66 -3.74 -21.64
C MET A 8 9.97 -4.87 -20.63
N ASN A 9 10.44 -4.52 -19.44
CA ASN A 9 10.76 -5.47 -18.38
C ASN A 9 9.62 -5.69 -17.37
N TRP A 10 8.45 -5.06 -17.58
CA TRP A 10 7.30 -5.12 -16.69
C TRP A 10 6.08 -5.74 -17.36
N SER A 11 5.30 -6.51 -16.60
CA SER A 11 3.95 -6.94 -16.93
C SER A 11 3.07 -6.87 -15.67
N ASN A 12 1.75 -6.86 -15.83
CA ASN A 12 0.81 -6.86 -14.70
C ASN A 12 1.01 -8.11 -13.84
N GLU A 13 1.26 -9.28 -14.47
CA GLU A 13 1.55 -10.53 -13.78
C GLU A 13 2.84 -10.44 -12.94
N LYS A 14 3.89 -9.80 -13.47
CA LYS A 14 5.14 -9.59 -12.73
C LYS A 14 4.95 -8.65 -11.56
N ILE A 15 4.17 -7.58 -11.72
CA ILE A 15 3.82 -6.63 -10.65
C ILE A 15 3.05 -7.35 -9.55
N LEU A 16 2.03 -8.12 -9.90
CA LEU A 16 1.23 -8.89 -8.96
C LEU A 16 2.07 -9.93 -8.22
N LYS A 17 2.94 -10.65 -8.95
CA LYS A 17 3.86 -11.63 -8.35
C LYS A 17 4.77 -10.98 -7.29
N ILE A 18 5.40 -9.84 -7.59
CA ILE A 18 6.24 -9.11 -6.64
C ILE A 18 5.43 -8.67 -5.42
N ALA A 19 4.19 -8.22 -5.61
CA ALA A 19 3.33 -7.84 -4.50
C ALA A 19 2.98 -9.03 -3.59
N MET A 20 2.69 -10.21 -4.17
CA MET A 20 2.44 -11.44 -3.41
C MET A 20 3.71 -11.91 -2.68
N GLU A 21 4.88 -11.88 -3.31
CA GLU A 21 6.17 -12.21 -2.70
C GLU A 21 6.46 -11.31 -1.49
N GLN A 22 6.22 -9.98 -1.62
CA GLN A 22 6.39 -9.08 -0.49
C GLN A 22 5.37 -9.36 0.63
N SER A 23 4.12 -9.61 0.29
CA SER A 23 3.10 -9.97 1.28
C SER A 23 3.41 -11.31 1.97
N ALA A 24 4.08 -12.23 1.28
CA ALA A 24 4.54 -13.49 1.86
C ALA A 24 5.62 -13.28 2.92
N PHE A 25 6.57 -12.36 2.70
CA PHE A 25 7.54 -11.95 3.73
C PHE A 25 6.84 -11.32 4.95
N ASP A 26 5.85 -10.46 4.70
CA ASP A 26 5.10 -9.79 5.75
C ASP A 26 4.25 -10.77 6.59
N ALA A 27 3.74 -11.82 5.95
CA ALA A 27 2.84 -12.81 6.55
C ALA A 27 3.54 -14.08 7.05
N ASN A 28 4.83 -14.26 6.79
CA ASN A 28 5.57 -15.48 7.06
C ASN A 28 4.93 -16.71 6.39
N CYS A 29 4.63 -16.62 5.10
CA CYS A 29 4.02 -17.67 4.28
C CYS A 29 4.72 -17.77 2.91
N SER A 30 4.18 -18.58 2.01
CA SER A 30 4.60 -18.64 0.60
C SER A 30 3.74 -17.71 -0.27
N ALA A 31 4.29 -17.20 -1.36
CA ALA A 31 3.50 -16.41 -2.32
C ALA A 31 2.40 -17.25 -3.00
N GLU A 32 2.63 -18.55 -3.14
CA GLU A 32 1.66 -19.52 -3.68
C GLU A 32 0.45 -19.70 -2.75
N ASP A 33 0.57 -19.41 -1.45
CA ASP A 33 -0.54 -19.50 -0.50
C ASP A 33 -1.67 -18.54 -0.87
N PHE A 34 -1.38 -17.39 -1.50
CA PHE A 34 -2.39 -16.46 -2.00
C PHE A 34 -3.16 -16.96 -3.24
N LEU A 35 -2.68 -18.04 -3.86
CA LEU A 35 -3.30 -18.65 -5.06
C LEU A 35 -4.07 -19.93 -4.73
N CYS A 36 -4.06 -20.38 -3.48
CA CYS A 36 -4.80 -21.56 -3.03
C CYS A 36 -6.31 -21.36 -3.10
N GLU A 37 -7.04 -22.48 -3.27
CA GLU A 37 -8.52 -22.47 -3.22
C GLU A 37 -9.05 -22.35 -1.78
N LYS A 38 -8.25 -22.72 -0.79
CA LYS A 38 -8.63 -22.71 0.63
C LYS A 38 -7.89 -21.59 1.34
N ASN A 39 -8.52 -21.06 2.38
CA ASN A 39 -7.88 -20.15 3.31
C ASN A 39 -6.64 -20.79 3.95
N VAL A 40 -5.62 -19.99 4.20
CA VAL A 40 -4.35 -20.42 4.78
C VAL A 40 -4.10 -19.68 6.09
N ILE A 41 -3.58 -20.39 7.09
CA ILE A 41 -3.15 -19.80 8.35
C ILE A 41 -1.65 -19.98 8.50
N ALA A 42 -0.93 -18.88 8.67
CA ALA A 42 0.49 -18.81 8.96
C ALA A 42 0.73 -18.25 10.37
N ILE A 43 1.80 -18.65 11.02
CA ILE A 43 2.20 -18.06 12.30
C ILE A 43 2.99 -16.79 12.07
N SER A 44 2.56 -15.70 12.68
CA SER A 44 3.25 -14.43 12.60
C SER A 44 4.62 -14.48 13.26
N LYS A 45 5.65 -14.02 12.55
CA LYS A 45 7.04 -13.99 13.03
C LYS A 45 7.73 -12.72 12.53
N PRO A 46 8.74 -12.21 13.25
CA PRO A 46 9.64 -11.19 12.71
C PRO A 46 10.29 -11.66 11.41
N SER A 47 10.43 -10.73 10.45
CA SER A 47 11.10 -10.98 9.18
C SER A 47 11.90 -9.74 8.77
N GLU A 48 13.17 -9.92 8.40
CA GLU A 48 14.04 -8.84 7.94
C GLU A 48 13.60 -8.27 6.59
N ASN A 49 12.89 -9.09 5.78
CA ASN A 49 12.39 -8.71 4.47
C ASN A 49 10.97 -8.14 4.51
N ALA A 50 10.32 -8.12 5.69
CA ALA A 50 9.01 -7.50 5.85
C ALA A 50 9.08 -5.98 5.67
N ARG A 51 7.93 -5.38 5.33
CA ARG A 51 7.81 -3.92 5.25
C ARG A 51 8.18 -3.27 6.58
N LYS A 52 9.05 -2.27 6.54
CA LYS A 52 9.69 -1.65 7.73
C LYS A 52 8.73 -0.94 8.67
N TYR A 53 7.50 -0.64 8.23
CA TYR A 53 6.47 -0.06 9.10
C TYR A 53 5.72 -1.11 9.93
N LEU A 54 5.83 -2.39 9.60
CA LEU A 54 5.13 -3.45 10.32
C LEU A 54 5.78 -3.71 11.67
N LYS A 55 4.94 -3.91 12.67
CA LYS A 55 5.36 -4.30 14.02
C LYS A 55 5.03 -5.78 14.21
N LEU A 56 5.93 -6.63 13.75
CA LEU A 56 5.78 -8.08 13.87
C LEU A 56 6.31 -8.59 15.24
N PRO A 57 5.72 -9.69 15.78
CA PRO A 57 4.60 -10.44 15.24
C PRO A 57 3.23 -9.79 15.47
N HIS A 58 2.27 -10.06 14.57
CA HIS A 58 0.88 -9.65 14.73
C HIS A 58 0.08 -10.65 15.57
N ALA A 59 -0.90 -10.17 16.35
CA ALA A 59 -1.94 -11.02 16.93
C ALA A 59 -2.82 -11.65 15.83
N CYS A 60 -3.22 -10.82 14.86
CA CYS A 60 -3.96 -11.26 13.66
C CYS A 60 -3.77 -10.22 12.54
N ASN A 61 -3.51 -10.70 11.33
CA ASN A 61 -3.56 -9.90 10.11
C ASN A 61 -4.15 -10.77 8.98
N LEU A 62 -5.12 -10.26 8.24
CA LEU A 62 -5.78 -10.95 7.13
C LEU A 62 -5.38 -10.26 5.83
N ILE A 63 -4.93 -11.04 4.85
CA ILE A 63 -4.53 -10.57 3.52
C ILE A 63 -5.29 -11.36 2.48
N SER A 64 -5.84 -10.69 1.47
CA SER A 64 -6.47 -11.34 0.33
C SER A 64 -6.06 -10.67 -0.98
N TYR A 65 -5.86 -11.50 -1.99
CA TYR A 65 -5.74 -11.14 -3.40
C TYR A 65 -6.99 -11.53 -4.20
N GLY A 66 -8.12 -11.76 -3.49
CA GLY A 66 -9.43 -12.04 -4.07
C GLY A 66 -9.83 -13.52 -4.12
N LYS A 67 -8.88 -14.46 -4.06
CA LYS A 67 -9.17 -15.88 -4.19
C LYS A 67 -9.43 -16.59 -2.85
N ASN A 68 -8.61 -16.24 -1.86
CA ASN A 68 -8.68 -16.79 -0.51
C ASN A 68 -8.22 -15.75 0.51
N ILE A 69 -8.19 -16.12 1.77
CA ILE A 69 -7.59 -15.35 2.84
C ILE A 69 -6.33 -16.07 3.33
N VAL A 70 -5.21 -15.36 3.37
CA VAL A 70 -4.03 -15.75 4.13
C VAL A 70 -4.04 -14.97 5.44
N ALA A 71 -4.24 -15.68 6.54
CA ALA A 71 -4.23 -15.13 7.88
C ALA A 71 -2.87 -15.39 8.54
N THR A 72 -2.18 -14.32 8.98
CA THR A 72 -0.98 -14.46 9.81
C THR A 72 -1.33 -14.07 11.24
N ILE A 73 -1.06 -14.97 12.19
CA ILE A 73 -1.59 -14.92 13.55
C ILE A 73 -0.56 -15.30 14.61
N SER A 74 -0.82 -14.91 15.87
CA SER A 74 -0.30 -15.63 17.03
C SER A 74 -1.09 -16.93 17.21
N ASP A 75 -0.41 -18.06 17.48
CA ASP A 75 -1.02 -19.40 17.45
C ASP A 75 -2.17 -19.57 18.45
N GLU A 76 -2.13 -18.85 19.55
CA GLU A 76 -3.20 -18.80 20.57
C GLU A 76 -4.56 -18.32 20.04
N TYR A 77 -4.59 -17.60 18.89
CA TYR A 77 -5.83 -17.11 18.27
C TYR A 77 -6.28 -17.92 17.05
N ARG A 78 -5.65 -19.08 16.82
CA ARG A 78 -5.93 -19.94 15.66
C ARG A 78 -7.40 -20.27 15.52
N GLU A 79 -8.04 -20.77 16.56
CA GLU A 79 -9.44 -21.18 16.54
C GLU A 79 -10.38 -20.02 16.23
N ILE A 80 -10.14 -18.83 16.80
CA ILE A 80 -10.94 -17.63 16.55
C ILE A 80 -10.86 -17.24 15.07
N VAL A 81 -9.64 -17.20 14.53
CA VAL A 81 -9.42 -16.72 13.16
C VAL A 81 -9.89 -17.76 12.14
N GLU A 82 -9.61 -19.06 12.37
CA GLU A 82 -10.06 -20.14 11.50
C GLU A 82 -11.59 -20.20 11.39
N ASN A 83 -12.27 -20.08 12.51
CA ASN A 83 -13.74 -20.01 12.55
C ASN A 83 -14.26 -18.79 11.79
N TYR A 84 -13.59 -17.66 11.89
CA TYR A 84 -14.01 -16.43 11.22
C TYR A 84 -13.83 -16.52 9.69
N ILE A 85 -12.62 -16.83 9.21
CA ILE A 85 -12.30 -16.80 7.77
C ILE A 85 -13.01 -17.92 6.99
N ASN A 86 -13.45 -18.99 7.66
CA ASN A 86 -14.21 -20.07 7.03
C ASN A 86 -15.73 -19.92 7.17
N ARG A 87 -16.20 -18.89 7.88
CA ARG A 87 -17.62 -18.60 8.07
C ARG A 87 -18.21 -17.79 6.93
N PHE A 88 -17.45 -16.88 6.34
CA PHE A 88 -17.90 -15.93 5.34
C PHE A 88 -17.15 -16.14 4.01
N ALA A 89 -17.76 -15.71 2.91
CA ALA A 89 -17.04 -15.60 1.64
C ALA A 89 -15.88 -14.60 1.77
N VAL A 90 -14.86 -14.74 0.92
CA VAL A 90 -13.62 -13.97 1.02
C VAL A 90 -13.87 -12.46 1.08
N GLU A 91 -14.68 -11.94 0.14
CA GLU A 91 -15.06 -10.53 0.08
C GLU A 91 -15.80 -10.07 1.34
N HIS A 92 -16.67 -10.90 1.90
CA HIS A 92 -17.45 -10.57 3.08
C HIS A 92 -16.65 -10.58 4.39
N CYS A 93 -15.47 -11.19 4.41
CA CYS A 93 -14.58 -11.11 5.57
C CYS A 93 -14.02 -9.70 5.82
N PHE A 94 -14.09 -8.81 4.81
CA PHE A 94 -13.61 -7.42 4.90
C PHE A 94 -14.77 -6.40 4.98
N GLU A 95 -16.01 -6.86 5.12
CA GLU A 95 -17.16 -5.98 5.29
C GLU A 95 -17.41 -5.65 6.77
N THR A 96 -17.82 -4.42 7.05
CA THR A 96 -18.03 -3.92 8.40
C THR A 96 -18.93 -4.80 9.27
N PRO A 97 -20.11 -5.32 8.81
CA PRO A 97 -20.97 -6.16 9.67
C PRO A 97 -20.25 -7.43 10.15
N ASN A 98 -19.46 -8.05 9.27
CA ASN A 98 -18.77 -9.30 9.58
C ASN A 98 -17.50 -9.05 10.40
N MET A 99 -16.80 -7.93 10.16
CA MET A 99 -15.63 -7.52 10.96
C MET A 99 -15.96 -7.35 12.45
N HIS A 100 -17.22 -7.00 12.81
CA HIS A 100 -17.62 -6.96 14.21
C HIS A 100 -17.56 -8.32 14.88
N VAL A 101 -17.85 -9.42 14.16
CA VAL A 101 -17.73 -10.78 14.72
C VAL A 101 -16.30 -11.09 15.13
N LEU A 102 -15.32 -10.72 14.27
CA LEU A 102 -13.90 -10.87 14.58
C LEU A 102 -13.48 -9.95 15.72
N ASN A 103 -13.90 -8.68 15.66
CA ASN A 103 -13.59 -7.70 16.70
C ASN A 103 -14.09 -8.12 18.09
N ASP A 104 -15.35 -8.57 18.19
CA ASP A 104 -15.97 -9.00 19.46
C ASP A 104 -15.26 -10.25 20.03
N ALA A 105 -14.78 -11.14 19.17
CA ALA A 105 -14.00 -12.29 19.61
C ALA A 105 -12.64 -11.86 20.18
N PHE A 106 -11.96 -10.91 19.54
CA PHE A 106 -10.66 -10.40 19.98
C PHE A 106 -10.74 -9.44 21.17
N GLU A 107 -11.86 -8.73 21.35
CA GLU A 107 -12.05 -7.80 22.48
C GLU A 107 -11.94 -8.51 23.83
N LYS A 108 -12.34 -9.78 23.92
CA LYS A 108 -12.20 -10.64 25.11
C LYS A 108 -10.73 -10.88 25.49
N HIS A 109 -9.82 -10.69 24.54
CA HIS A 109 -8.37 -10.83 24.72
C HIS A 109 -7.66 -9.46 24.78
N GLY A 110 -8.42 -8.36 24.85
CA GLY A 110 -7.87 -7.00 24.91
C GLY A 110 -7.40 -6.43 23.57
N PHE A 111 -7.77 -7.06 22.44
CA PHE A 111 -7.44 -6.58 21.09
C PHE A 111 -8.66 -6.05 20.37
N ARG A 112 -8.42 -5.19 19.41
CA ARG A 112 -9.44 -4.67 18.48
C ARG A 112 -8.89 -4.65 17.07
N VAL A 113 -9.77 -4.75 16.08
CA VAL A 113 -9.43 -4.44 14.69
C VAL A 113 -9.04 -2.95 14.63
N CYS A 114 -7.79 -2.68 14.26
CA CYS A 114 -7.23 -1.33 14.30
C CYS A 114 -7.10 -0.69 12.93
N PHE A 115 -7.05 -1.50 11.86
CA PHE A 115 -6.81 -0.99 10.52
C PHE A 115 -7.38 -1.96 9.47
N MET A 116 -8.05 -1.40 8.48
CA MET A 116 -8.46 -2.08 7.27
C MET A 116 -8.15 -1.18 6.08
N ALA A 117 -7.54 -1.73 5.06
CA ALA A 117 -7.11 -0.95 3.91
C ALA A 117 -7.22 -1.71 2.60
N GLU A 118 -7.43 -0.97 1.54
CA GLU A 118 -7.27 -1.41 0.17
C GLU A 118 -5.87 -1.05 -0.34
N TYR A 119 -5.30 -1.97 -1.14
CA TYR A 119 -4.02 -1.80 -1.78
C TYR A 119 -4.21 -1.79 -3.29
N PHE A 120 -3.66 -0.79 -3.95
CA PHE A 120 -3.77 -0.59 -5.39
C PHE A 120 -2.40 -0.75 -6.04
N LEU A 121 -2.38 -1.53 -7.13
CA LEU A 121 -1.22 -1.71 -8.01
C LEU A 121 -1.48 -1.03 -9.35
N PRO A 122 -0.44 -0.58 -10.07
CA PRO A 122 -0.63 -0.01 -11.39
C PRO A 122 -1.05 -1.06 -12.41
N ASP A 123 -2.01 -0.73 -13.27
CA ASP A 123 -2.31 -1.50 -14.47
C ASP A 123 -1.57 -0.88 -15.67
N LEU A 124 -0.60 -1.60 -16.21
CA LEU A 124 0.23 -1.14 -17.32
C LEU A 124 -0.53 -0.95 -18.64
N ASN A 125 -1.73 -1.53 -18.77
CA ASN A 125 -2.56 -1.36 -19.97
C ASN A 125 -3.13 0.05 -20.06
N VAL A 126 -3.34 0.72 -18.90
CA VAL A 126 -3.95 2.05 -18.81
C VAL A 126 -3.04 3.10 -18.18
N LEU A 127 -1.92 2.68 -17.57
CA LEU A 127 -0.98 3.61 -16.95
C LEU A 127 -0.40 4.58 -17.97
N THR A 128 -0.65 5.85 -17.78
CA THR A 128 -0.09 6.94 -18.58
C THR A 128 0.12 8.17 -17.69
N ALA A 129 1.02 9.05 -18.09
CA ALA A 129 1.16 10.34 -17.43
C ALA A 129 -0.12 11.17 -17.70
N LEU A 130 -0.87 11.41 -16.65
CA LEU A 130 -2.09 12.21 -16.75
C LEU A 130 -1.76 13.71 -16.84
N PRO A 131 -2.55 14.49 -17.59
CA PRO A 131 -2.35 15.92 -17.72
C PRO A 131 -2.59 16.66 -16.39
N CYS A 132 -1.91 17.79 -16.23
CA CYS A 132 -2.07 18.68 -15.10
C CYS A 132 -1.90 20.13 -15.59
N ASP A 133 -2.77 21.03 -15.14
CA ASP A 133 -2.67 22.46 -15.46
C ASP A 133 -1.55 23.15 -14.64
N PHE A 134 -0.98 22.45 -13.68
CA PHE A 134 0.11 22.91 -12.83
C PHE A 134 1.43 22.28 -13.24
N GLU A 135 2.53 23.00 -13.01
CA GLU A 135 3.88 22.47 -13.28
C GLU A 135 4.21 21.30 -12.35
N LEU A 136 4.55 20.15 -12.91
CA LEU A 136 4.97 18.98 -12.14
C LEU A 136 6.50 18.89 -12.11
N LYS A 137 7.08 18.88 -10.90
CA LYS A 137 8.53 18.71 -10.68
C LYS A 137 8.83 17.46 -9.91
N LEU A 138 9.84 16.72 -10.37
CA LEU A 138 10.45 15.62 -9.63
C LEU A 138 11.37 16.21 -8.55
N LEU A 139 11.18 15.78 -7.31
CA LEU A 139 11.91 16.25 -6.15
C LEU A 139 12.70 15.09 -5.53
N LYS A 140 13.96 15.35 -5.19
CA LYS A 140 14.84 14.44 -4.47
C LYS A 140 14.83 14.76 -2.97
N PRO A 141 15.43 13.91 -2.10
CA PRO A 141 15.43 14.14 -0.66
C PRO A 141 15.90 15.53 -0.22
N GLU A 142 16.91 16.07 -0.90
CA GLU A 142 17.39 17.44 -0.63
C GLU A 142 16.36 18.54 -0.93
N ASP A 143 15.48 18.32 -1.93
CA ASP A 143 14.48 19.30 -2.35
C ASP A 143 13.25 19.32 -1.41
N PHE A 144 12.94 18.20 -0.77
CA PHE A 144 11.79 18.09 0.14
C PHE A 144 12.15 17.97 1.63
N ALA A 145 13.42 18.17 2.00
CA ALA A 145 13.89 18.09 3.38
C ALA A 145 13.10 19.00 4.35
N ASN A 146 12.61 20.15 3.86
CA ASN A 146 11.85 21.13 4.61
C ASN A 146 10.32 20.98 4.47
N LEU A 147 9.84 19.94 3.77
CA LEU A 147 8.41 19.72 3.50
C LEU A 147 7.74 18.74 4.49
N TYR A 148 8.40 18.34 5.58
CA TYR A 148 7.78 17.55 6.65
C TYR A 148 6.87 18.44 7.50
N LEU A 149 5.76 18.86 6.92
CA LEU A 149 4.76 19.75 7.50
C LEU A 149 3.41 19.02 7.57
N PRO A 150 2.48 19.45 8.45
CA PRO A 150 1.19 18.77 8.60
C PRO A 150 0.41 18.61 7.31
N GLU A 151 0.45 19.59 6.40
CA GLU A 151 -0.23 19.57 5.10
C GLU A 151 0.29 18.51 4.12
N TRP A 152 1.48 17.96 4.36
CA TRP A 152 2.13 16.93 3.53
C TRP A 152 2.31 15.60 4.26
N SER A 153 1.56 15.37 5.34
CA SER A 153 1.76 14.23 6.25
C SER A 153 1.34 12.87 5.69
N ASN A 154 0.58 12.82 4.58
CA ASN A 154 0.33 11.59 3.86
C ASN A 154 1.42 11.32 2.80
N ALA A 155 1.90 12.38 2.13
CA ALA A 155 2.95 12.27 1.12
C ALA A 155 4.32 11.95 1.74
N LEU A 156 4.61 12.46 2.94
CA LEU A 156 5.88 12.32 3.65
C LEU A 156 5.67 11.78 5.07
N CYS A 157 6.52 10.86 5.50
CA CYS A 157 6.44 10.28 6.83
C CYS A 157 7.55 10.79 7.75
N GLU A 158 7.27 11.79 8.59
CA GLU A 158 8.25 12.39 9.50
C GLU A 158 8.97 11.36 10.39
N LYS A 159 8.24 10.33 10.86
CA LYS A 159 8.80 9.27 11.69
C LYS A 159 9.73 8.32 10.95
N ARG A 160 9.72 8.35 9.62
CA ARG A 160 10.49 7.47 8.74
C ARG A 160 11.14 8.23 7.58
N LYS A 161 11.59 9.47 7.81
CA LYS A 161 12.21 10.36 6.80
C LYS A 161 13.26 9.66 5.93
N HIS A 162 14.04 8.75 6.53
CA HIS A 162 15.10 8.02 5.84
C HIS A 162 14.57 7.01 4.80
N LEU A 163 13.28 6.72 4.79
CA LEU A 163 12.64 5.86 3.79
C LEU A 163 11.99 6.66 2.67
N ASP A 164 11.75 7.96 2.85
CA ASP A 164 11.19 8.82 1.81
C ASP A 164 12.29 9.18 0.82
N ILE A 165 12.13 8.76 -0.44
CA ILE A 165 13.23 8.73 -1.41
C ILE A 165 12.96 9.51 -2.69
N LEU A 166 11.70 9.80 -2.99
CA LEU A 166 11.30 10.48 -4.21
C LEU A 166 9.95 11.14 -4.03
N CYS A 167 9.80 12.36 -4.56
CA CYS A 167 8.51 13.02 -4.62
C CYS A 167 8.25 13.61 -6.01
N VAL A 168 6.97 13.85 -6.30
CA VAL A 168 6.52 14.74 -7.38
C VAL A 168 5.68 15.84 -6.76
N GLY A 169 6.08 17.08 -6.96
CA GLY A 169 5.34 18.26 -6.52
C GLY A 169 4.58 18.91 -7.68
N ALA A 170 3.37 19.41 -7.43
CA ALA A 170 2.61 20.27 -8.33
C ALA A 170 2.74 21.72 -7.85
N PHE A 171 3.05 22.63 -8.77
CA PHE A 171 3.34 24.02 -8.46
C PHE A 171 2.43 25.00 -9.23
N ASP A 172 1.87 25.95 -8.49
CA ASP A 172 1.21 27.14 -9.02
C ASP A 172 2.20 28.31 -8.88
N GLY A 173 2.91 28.60 -9.97
CA GLY A 173 4.07 29.48 -9.92
C GLY A 173 5.17 28.91 -9.00
N GLN A 174 5.41 29.58 -7.87
CA GLN A 174 6.38 29.12 -6.86
C GLN A 174 5.73 28.37 -5.68
N LYS A 175 4.39 28.36 -5.61
CA LYS A 175 3.66 27.72 -4.51
C LYS A 175 3.50 26.23 -4.78
N LEU A 176 3.96 25.39 -3.86
CA LEU A 176 3.64 23.96 -3.86
C LEU A 176 2.17 23.79 -3.47
N VAL A 177 1.38 23.13 -4.32
CA VAL A 177 -0.07 22.96 -4.14
C VAL A 177 -0.51 21.51 -4.03
N GLY A 178 0.37 20.58 -4.39
CA GLY A 178 0.17 19.15 -4.22
C GLY A 178 1.51 18.44 -4.19
N LEU A 179 1.58 17.37 -3.42
CA LEU A 179 2.78 16.55 -3.24
C LEU A 179 2.40 15.08 -3.24
N ALA A 180 3.08 14.27 -4.03
CA ALA A 180 3.08 12.82 -3.91
C ALA A 180 4.49 12.36 -3.57
N GLY A 181 4.62 11.50 -2.55
CA GLY A 181 5.89 10.97 -2.09
C GLY A 181 5.94 9.44 -2.17
N CYS A 182 7.15 8.90 -2.37
CA CYS A 182 7.44 7.47 -2.30
C CYS A 182 8.26 7.13 -1.07
N SER A 183 7.81 6.16 -0.30
CA SER A 183 8.54 5.57 0.82
C SER A 183 9.04 4.16 0.47
N ALA A 184 10.34 3.91 0.65
CA ALA A 184 11.00 2.63 0.39
C ALA A 184 10.89 1.71 1.61
N ASP A 185 9.66 1.31 1.94
CA ASP A 185 9.37 0.45 3.09
C ASP A 185 9.90 -0.99 2.93
N CYS A 186 10.17 -1.41 1.71
CA CYS A 186 10.85 -2.66 1.36
C CYS A 186 11.65 -2.50 0.07
N ASP A 187 12.46 -3.51 -0.27
CA ASP A 187 13.39 -3.43 -1.40
C ASP A 187 12.70 -3.48 -2.76
N SER A 188 11.56 -4.18 -2.87
CA SER A 188 10.89 -4.44 -4.15
C SER A 188 9.79 -3.44 -4.48
N MET A 189 9.17 -2.83 -3.47
CA MET A 189 7.98 -2.00 -3.63
C MET A 189 8.12 -0.68 -2.89
N TRP A 190 7.58 0.40 -3.48
CA TRP A 190 7.56 1.72 -2.89
C TRP A 190 6.13 2.19 -2.67
N GLN A 191 5.81 2.59 -1.44
CA GLN A 191 4.49 3.10 -1.09
C GLN A 191 4.33 4.54 -1.54
N ILE A 192 3.24 4.84 -2.22
CA ILE A 192 2.86 6.20 -2.60
C ILE A 192 1.91 6.77 -1.54
N GLY A 193 2.24 7.96 -1.05
CA GLY A 193 1.34 8.81 -0.28
C GLY A 193 1.12 10.14 -1.02
N ILE A 194 -0.01 10.81 -0.77
CA ILE A 194 -0.39 12.00 -1.52
C ILE A 194 -1.16 13.01 -0.69
N ASP A 195 -0.86 14.28 -0.91
CA ASP A 195 -1.60 15.43 -0.38
C ASP A 195 -1.82 16.48 -1.45
N VAL A 196 -2.98 17.12 -1.40
CA VAL A 196 -3.32 18.30 -2.22
C VAL A 196 -3.98 19.33 -1.31
N LEU A 197 -3.50 20.57 -1.37
CA LEU A 197 -4.05 21.67 -0.58
C LEU A 197 -5.57 21.81 -0.84
N PRO A 198 -6.39 22.08 0.20
CA PRO A 198 -7.85 22.04 0.09
C PRO A 198 -8.40 22.89 -1.07
N GLU A 199 -7.88 24.09 -1.29
CA GLU A 199 -8.31 25.02 -2.33
C GLU A 199 -7.92 24.60 -3.76
N TYR A 200 -7.05 23.57 -3.87
CA TYR A 200 -6.58 23.01 -5.15
C TYR A 200 -7.16 21.63 -5.43
N ARG A 201 -8.01 21.09 -4.55
CA ARG A 201 -8.66 19.78 -4.75
C ARG A 201 -9.64 19.83 -5.93
N GLN A 202 -10.01 18.63 -6.42
CA GLN A 202 -10.95 18.44 -7.55
C GLN A 202 -10.48 19.03 -8.89
N LYS A 203 -9.19 19.32 -9.04
CA LYS A 203 -8.56 19.84 -10.27
C LYS A 203 -7.67 18.78 -10.96
N GLY A 204 -7.81 17.47 -10.63
CA GLY A 204 -7.03 16.40 -11.23
C GLY A 204 -5.58 16.30 -10.75
N ILE A 205 -5.12 17.16 -9.83
CA ILE A 205 -3.72 17.19 -9.36
C ILE A 205 -3.29 15.85 -8.76
N ALA A 206 -4.11 15.26 -7.88
CA ALA A 206 -3.79 13.99 -7.25
C ALA A 206 -3.55 12.88 -8.28
N TRP A 207 -4.38 12.79 -9.31
CA TRP A 207 -4.24 11.80 -10.38
C TRP A 207 -2.96 12.00 -11.18
N ALA A 208 -2.66 13.24 -11.55
CA ALA A 208 -1.45 13.58 -12.29
C ALA A 208 -0.18 13.27 -11.49
N LEU A 209 -0.14 13.63 -10.21
CA LEU A 209 0.97 13.34 -9.30
C LEU A 209 1.17 11.84 -9.12
N THR A 210 0.09 11.09 -8.82
CA THR A 210 0.15 9.64 -8.61
C THR A 210 0.60 8.91 -9.87
N SER A 211 0.03 9.25 -11.04
CA SER A 211 0.42 8.62 -12.30
C SER A 211 1.89 8.90 -12.65
N ARG A 212 2.35 10.13 -12.47
CA ARG A 212 3.74 10.50 -12.69
C ARG A 212 4.68 9.75 -11.75
N LEU A 213 4.37 9.71 -10.46
CA LEU A 213 5.21 9.05 -9.46
C LEU A 213 5.24 7.53 -9.66
N ALA A 214 4.12 6.90 -10.06
CA ALA A 214 4.07 5.48 -10.40
C ALA A 214 5.00 5.15 -11.59
N ILE A 215 5.00 5.98 -12.64
CA ILE A 215 5.89 5.84 -13.78
C ILE A 215 7.36 5.95 -13.34
N GLU A 216 7.71 6.98 -12.57
CA GLU A 216 9.07 7.21 -12.06
C GLU A 216 9.57 6.05 -11.18
N THR A 217 8.67 5.43 -10.42
CA THR A 217 8.98 4.26 -9.58
C THR A 217 9.28 3.03 -10.42
N LEU A 218 8.46 2.72 -11.42
CA LEU A 218 8.67 1.61 -12.35
C LEU A 218 9.97 1.77 -13.16
N GLU A 219 10.30 2.99 -13.56
CA GLU A 219 11.56 3.30 -14.27
C GLU A 219 12.81 3.02 -13.41
N ARG A 220 12.65 3.08 -12.08
CA ARG A 220 13.70 2.73 -11.10
C ARG A 220 13.71 1.25 -10.72
N GLY A 221 12.92 0.43 -11.42
CA GLY A 221 12.87 -1.02 -11.19
C GLY A 221 12.13 -1.41 -9.92
N LYS A 222 11.24 -0.56 -9.40
CA LYS A 222 10.43 -0.81 -8.20
C LYS A 222 8.94 -0.84 -8.55
N VAL A 223 8.16 -1.60 -7.78
CA VAL A 223 6.71 -1.64 -7.92
C VAL A 223 6.09 -0.55 -7.05
N PRO A 224 5.40 0.44 -7.63
CA PRO A 224 4.64 1.39 -6.84
C PRO A 224 3.37 0.73 -6.32
N PHE A 225 2.97 1.06 -5.09
CA PHE A 225 1.66 0.73 -4.57
C PHE A 225 1.07 1.90 -3.80
N TYR A 226 -0.24 2.02 -3.88
CA TYR A 226 -0.99 2.98 -3.07
C TYR A 226 -1.83 2.20 -2.06
N CYS A 227 -1.91 2.70 -0.84
CA CYS A 227 -2.72 2.12 0.22
C CYS A 227 -3.61 3.21 0.80
N CYS A 228 -4.90 2.95 0.90
CA CYS A 228 -5.81 3.84 1.61
C CYS A 228 -6.62 3.07 2.66
N ALA A 229 -6.96 3.74 3.75
CA ALA A 229 -7.91 3.18 4.70
C ALA A 229 -9.26 2.99 4.02
N TRP A 230 -9.98 1.94 4.41
CA TRP A 230 -11.32 1.64 3.88
C TRP A 230 -12.31 2.80 4.02
N SER A 231 -12.10 3.65 5.02
CA SER A 231 -12.94 4.82 5.29
C SER A 231 -12.55 6.09 4.53
N ASN A 232 -11.58 6.02 3.63
CA ASN A 232 -11.04 7.19 2.94
C ASN A 232 -11.81 7.52 1.66
#